data_ba8b18f96a3ff22fc4c610839b1f5206
#
_entry.id   ba8b18f96a3ff22fc4c610839b1f5206
#
_cell.length_a   1.000
_cell.length_b   1.000
_cell.length_c   1.000
_cell.angle_alpha   90.00
_cell.angle_beta   90.00
_cell.angle_gamma   90.00
#
_symmetry.space_group_name_H-M   'P 1'
#
loop_
_entity.id
_entity.type
_entity.pdbx_description
1 polymer ?
#
loop_
_entity_poly.entity_id
_entity_poly.type
_entity_poly.pdbx_seq_one_letter_code
_entity_poly.pdbx_strand_id
1 'polypeptide(L)'
;MPTRLCALLAATLLVAGGCTAGADSGAVTIGAIYPISGRQGPGGLEEANGARLAVELANERGGLQGRPIRLELLDVDRGERAAAALGRLRRDGVDVVLGTYGSTISAPAAAAAASSGMVLWETGAVGLVGADAGAGESFFRMAPMGSSLGRAAVSFVRDRLSGELGTSGPLRYAVAYVDDAYGRSVGLGAAEEAHASGQQLVGTFPYSVRGLDAEELIRSVAATRPDVLFVSAYLDDGIALRKAQVSQGLNLKASIGTSSSYCMPSFAAALGPAAVGLFASDKPDGQEIRVDALSPQGQDVLAWGRARFRQHHKADMTPAALSGFANTWALVGHVLPAAGSVRAPEVAAAARMVKLDGGTLPNGAGLDLAGPGVDDAGENRRAVSVIWQWVDVRTQAVVWPPAFATRPLQAIPIQ
;
A
#
# COMPACT_ATOMS: atom_id res chain seq x y z
N MET A 1 24.52 -64.92 71.38
CA MET A 1 23.41 -64.00 71.23
C MET A 1 23.54 -63.37 69.83
N PRO A 2 22.59 -63.57 68.96
CA PRO A 2 22.80 -63.32 67.51
C PRO A 2 22.46 -61.91 67.11
N THR A 3 23.34 -61.29 66.32
CA THR A 3 23.23 -60.03 65.60
C THR A 3 22.37 -60.23 64.36
N ARG A 4 21.30 -59.50 64.25
CA ARG A 4 20.44 -59.46 63.03
C ARG A 4 20.95 -58.39 62.03
N LEU A 5 21.33 -58.90 60.86
CA LEU A 5 21.70 -58.11 59.71
C LEU A 5 20.41 -57.60 59.01
N CYS A 6 20.20 -56.32 58.96
CA CYS A 6 19.15 -55.69 58.09
C CYS A 6 19.75 -55.45 56.73
N ALA A 7 19.23 -56.11 55.70
CA ALA A 7 19.54 -55.86 54.35
C ALA A 7 18.62 -54.67 53.82
N LEU A 8 19.21 -53.54 53.45
CA LEU A 8 18.50 -52.46 52.69
C LEU A 8 18.52 -52.82 51.21
N LEU A 9 17.34 -53.09 50.67
CA LEU A 9 17.11 -53.11 49.24
C LEU A 9 17.02 -51.62 48.74
N ALA A 10 18.00 -51.18 47.98
CA ALA A 10 17.93 -49.94 47.23
C ALA A 10 17.17 -50.21 45.94
N ALA A 11 15.91 -49.69 45.83
CA ALA A 11 15.15 -49.70 44.59
C ALA A 11 15.62 -48.54 43.75
N THR A 12 16.35 -48.75 42.66
CA THR A 12 16.75 -47.80 41.66
C THR A 12 15.56 -47.55 40.74
N LEU A 13 14.83 -46.46 40.92
CA LEU A 13 13.85 -45.98 39.95
C LEU A 13 14.63 -45.41 38.72
N LEU A 14 14.63 -46.14 37.62
CA LEU A 14 14.96 -45.61 36.31
C LEU A 14 13.82 -44.68 35.89
N VAL A 15 14.02 -43.38 36.05
CA VAL A 15 13.21 -42.35 35.36
C VAL A 15 13.65 -42.40 33.92
N ALA A 16 12.89 -43.07 33.06
CA ALA A 16 12.98 -42.94 31.62
C ALA A 16 12.52 -41.52 31.27
N GLY A 17 13.48 -40.59 31.23
CA GLY A 17 13.29 -39.29 30.65
C GLY A 17 12.97 -39.47 29.16
N GLY A 18 11.69 -39.52 28.83
CA GLY A 18 11.23 -39.38 27.48
C GLY A 18 11.64 -37.99 27.00
N CYS A 19 12.74 -37.89 26.27
CA CYS A 19 12.96 -36.79 25.35
C CYS A 19 11.83 -36.86 24.33
N THR A 20 10.72 -36.17 24.59
CA THR A 20 9.88 -35.68 23.50
C THR A 20 10.81 -34.78 22.72
N ALA A 21 11.41 -35.30 21.65
CA ALA A 21 11.91 -34.47 20.57
C ALA A 21 10.73 -33.62 20.18
N GLY A 22 10.69 -32.38 20.68
CA GLY A 22 9.83 -31.35 20.14
C GLY A 22 10.11 -31.37 18.65
N ALA A 23 9.13 -31.77 17.85
CA ALA A 23 9.18 -31.60 16.41
C ALA A 23 9.64 -30.17 16.24
N ASP A 24 10.84 -29.99 15.70
CA ASP A 24 11.36 -28.69 15.29
C ASP A 24 10.38 -28.22 14.23
N SER A 25 9.37 -27.44 14.65
CA SER A 25 8.35 -26.91 13.77
C SER A 25 9.04 -25.79 13.00
N GLY A 26 9.87 -26.19 12.04
CA GLY A 26 10.68 -25.30 11.26
C GLY A 26 9.85 -24.12 10.75
N ALA A 27 10.38 -22.93 10.79
CA ALA A 27 9.69 -21.72 10.33
C ALA A 27 9.15 -21.92 8.91
N VAL A 28 7.96 -21.41 8.62
CA VAL A 28 7.49 -21.24 7.25
C VAL A 28 8.07 -19.95 6.68
N THR A 29 8.56 -19.98 5.45
CA THR A 29 9.17 -18.80 4.83
C THR A 29 8.24 -18.22 3.77
N ILE A 30 8.01 -16.91 3.84
CA ILE A 30 7.43 -16.10 2.76
C ILE A 30 8.50 -15.10 2.29
N GLY A 31 8.50 -14.78 1.01
CA GLY A 31 9.40 -13.80 0.42
C GLY A 31 8.82 -12.39 0.48
N ALA A 32 9.68 -11.41 0.29
CA ALA A 32 9.28 -10.04 0.03
C ALA A 32 10.28 -9.37 -0.92
N ILE A 33 9.76 -8.56 -1.84
CA ILE A 33 10.56 -7.73 -2.74
C ILE A 33 10.05 -6.29 -2.65
N TYR A 34 10.91 -5.39 -2.18
CA TYR A 34 10.60 -3.97 -2.09
C TYR A 34 11.80 -3.15 -2.56
N PRO A 35 11.57 -1.95 -3.12
CA PRO A 35 12.65 -1.00 -3.35
C PRO A 35 13.04 -0.38 -2.00
N ILE A 36 14.06 -0.92 -1.33
CA ILE A 36 14.59 -0.32 -0.10
C ILE A 36 15.76 0.62 -0.38
N SER A 37 16.19 0.68 -1.62
CA SER A 37 17.17 1.62 -2.17
C SER A 37 16.63 2.34 -3.41
N GLY A 38 17.41 3.28 -3.96
CA GLY A 38 17.03 4.00 -5.16
C GLY A 38 15.92 5.04 -4.95
N ARG A 39 15.31 5.49 -6.06
CA ARG A 39 14.32 6.59 -6.04
C ARG A 39 13.07 6.28 -5.24
N GLN A 40 12.59 5.04 -5.28
CA GLN A 40 11.41 4.60 -4.55
C GLN A 40 11.76 4.10 -3.13
N GLY A 41 13.05 4.12 -2.77
CA GLY A 41 13.57 3.62 -1.50
C GLY A 41 12.88 4.16 -0.26
N PRO A 42 12.65 5.46 -0.12
CA PRO A 42 11.98 6.01 1.05
C PRO A 42 10.61 5.38 1.34
N GLY A 43 9.73 5.29 0.32
CA GLY A 43 8.41 4.69 0.50
C GLY A 43 8.46 3.16 0.56
N GLY A 44 9.30 2.53 -0.25
CA GLY A 44 9.45 1.07 -0.27
C GLY A 44 10.01 0.52 1.03
N LEU A 45 10.97 1.20 1.66
CA LEU A 45 11.50 0.83 2.98
C LEU A 45 10.41 0.93 4.07
N GLU A 46 9.63 2.00 4.05
CA GLU A 46 8.53 2.18 5.00
C GLU A 46 7.47 1.08 4.84
N GLU A 47 7.08 0.75 3.61
CA GLU A 47 6.12 -0.33 3.35
C GLU A 47 6.68 -1.69 3.79
N ALA A 48 7.96 -1.97 3.52
CA ALA A 48 8.63 -3.17 4.00
C ALA A 48 8.69 -3.26 5.53
N ASN A 49 8.87 -2.13 6.23
CA ASN A 49 8.82 -2.06 7.68
C ASN A 49 7.42 -2.42 8.21
N GLY A 50 6.38 -1.92 7.54
CA GLY A 50 5.00 -2.32 7.84
C GLY A 50 4.77 -3.83 7.64
N ALA A 51 5.26 -4.39 6.55
CA ALA A 51 5.15 -5.81 6.27
C ALA A 51 5.84 -6.68 7.35
N ARG A 52 7.03 -6.28 7.82
CA ARG A 52 7.71 -6.94 8.94
C ARG A 52 6.88 -6.94 10.21
N LEU A 53 6.24 -5.82 10.53
CA LEU A 53 5.37 -5.72 11.71
C LEU A 53 4.17 -6.65 11.63
N ALA A 54 3.56 -6.81 10.46
CA ALA A 54 2.44 -7.73 10.29
C ALA A 54 2.86 -9.19 10.52
N VAL A 55 4.06 -9.57 10.06
CA VAL A 55 4.64 -10.89 10.32
C VAL A 55 4.97 -11.06 11.81
N GLU A 56 5.51 -10.03 12.46
CA GLU A 56 5.77 -10.03 13.91
C GLU A 56 4.47 -10.27 14.70
N LEU A 57 3.41 -9.52 14.38
CA LEU A 57 2.09 -9.73 15.01
C LEU A 57 1.54 -11.14 14.80
N ALA A 58 1.66 -11.66 13.56
CA ALA A 58 1.23 -13.02 13.27
C ALA A 58 2.00 -14.05 14.13
N ASN A 59 3.30 -13.87 14.31
CA ASN A 59 4.13 -14.72 15.14
C ASN A 59 3.78 -14.61 16.64
N GLU A 60 3.52 -13.41 17.15
CA GLU A 60 3.03 -13.23 18.53
C GLU A 60 1.68 -13.91 18.77
N ARG A 61 0.87 -14.04 17.71
CA ARG A 61 -0.44 -14.76 17.75
C ARG A 61 -0.33 -16.26 17.45
N GLY A 62 0.90 -16.81 17.43
CA GLY A 62 1.13 -18.25 17.27
C GLY A 62 1.59 -18.69 15.87
N GLY A 63 1.85 -17.75 14.97
CA GLY A 63 2.33 -18.05 13.62
C GLY A 63 1.32 -18.81 12.76
N LEU A 64 1.83 -19.58 11.80
CA LEU A 64 0.99 -20.46 10.98
C LEU A 64 0.97 -21.87 11.56
N GLN A 65 -0.15 -22.24 12.18
CA GLN A 65 -0.33 -23.56 12.83
C GLN A 65 0.78 -23.88 13.87
N GLY A 66 1.15 -22.90 14.69
CA GLY A 66 2.20 -23.02 15.70
C GLY A 66 3.64 -22.89 15.16
N ARG A 67 3.82 -22.65 13.86
CA ARG A 67 5.11 -22.46 13.21
C ARG A 67 5.39 -20.98 12.98
N PRO A 68 6.56 -20.46 13.36
CA PRO A 68 6.91 -19.08 13.07
C PRO A 68 6.95 -18.79 11.56
N ILE A 69 6.48 -17.61 11.17
CA ILE A 69 6.61 -17.10 9.81
C ILE A 69 7.91 -16.29 9.73
N ARG A 70 8.77 -16.64 8.79
CA ARG A 70 9.99 -15.91 8.45
C ARG A 70 9.78 -15.12 7.17
N LEU A 71 10.11 -13.82 7.19
CA LEU A 71 10.08 -12.96 6.02
C LEU A 71 11.49 -12.84 5.42
N GLU A 72 11.67 -13.33 4.19
CA GLU A 72 12.91 -13.15 3.42
C GLU A 72 12.75 -11.94 2.50
N LEU A 73 13.39 -10.81 2.86
CA LEU A 73 13.29 -9.55 2.11
C LEU A 73 14.50 -9.36 1.20
N LEU A 74 14.21 -9.06 -0.08
CA LEU A 74 15.20 -8.67 -1.07
C LEU A 74 14.96 -7.22 -1.53
N ASP A 75 16.04 -6.48 -1.73
CA ASP A 75 16.00 -5.15 -2.35
C ASP A 75 15.84 -5.27 -3.87
N VAL A 76 14.73 -4.73 -4.38
CA VAL A 76 14.45 -4.67 -5.82
C VAL A 76 14.11 -3.22 -6.18
N ASP A 77 15.13 -2.44 -6.53
CA ASP A 77 15.04 -1.01 -6.81
C ASP A 77 14.49 -0.67 -8.21
N ARG A 78 14.35 -1.68 -9.08
CA ARG A 78 13.84 -1.55 -10.46
C ARG A 78 13.34 -2.88 -11.03
N GLY A 79 12.43 -2.78 -12.01
CA GLY A 79 11.71 -3.94 -12.58
C GLY A 79 12.60 -5.01 -13.19
N GLU A 80 13.72 -4.63 -13.80
CA GLU A 80 14.67 -5.56 -14.45
C GLU A 80 15.29 -6.55 -13.46
N ARG A 81 15.28 -6.23 -12.16
CA ARG A 81 15.78 -7.12 -11.10
C ARG A 81 14.73 -8.07 -10.55
N ALA A 82 13.45 -7.83 -10.84
CA ALA A 82 12.35 -8.58 -10.23
C ALA A 82 12.42 -10.08 -10.53
N ALA A 83 12.60 -10.46 -11.80
CA ALA A 83 12.67 -11.87 -12.19
C ALA A 83 13.84 -12.62 -11.52
N ALA A 84 15.01 -11.99 -11.41
CA ALA A 84 16.17 -12.58 -10.75
C ALA A 84 15.92 -12.77 -9.23
N ALA A 85 15.27 -11.78 -8.58
CA ALA A 85 14.92 -11.85 -7.17
C ALA A 85 13.90 -12.98 -6.89
N LEU A 86 12.84 -13.07 -7.70
CA LEU A 86 11.86 -14.14 -7.56
C LEU A 86 12.48 -15.52 -7.84
N GLY A 87 13.33 -15.63 -8.85
CA GLY A 87 14.06 -16.87 -9.14
C GLY A 87 14.97 -17.30 -8.00
N ARG A 88 15.57 -16.36 -7.25
CA ARG A 88 16.32 -16.66 -6.02
C ARG A 88 15.37 -17.20 -4.94
N LEU A 89 14.32 -16.46 -4.60
CA LEU A 89 13.32 -16.88 -3.60
C LEU A 89 12.72 -18.26 -3.93
N ARG A 90 12.45 -18.53 -5.21
CA ARG A 90 11.93 -19.83 -5.65
C ARG A 90 12.91 -20.98 -5.39
N ARG A 91 14.20 -20.77 -5.65
CA ARG A 91 15.25 -21.76 -5.33
C ARG A 91 15.38 -22.02 -3.83
N ASP A 92 15.10 -21.00 -3.01
CA ASP A 92 15.10 -21.09 -1.55
C ASP A 92 13.79 -21.68 -0.99
N GLY A 93 12.90 -22.20 -1.88
CA GLY A 93 11.66 -22.89 -1.53
C GLY A 93 10.49 -21.98 -1.18
N VAL A 94 10.54 -20.71 -1.56
CA VAL A 94 9.49 -19.73 -1.33
C VAL A 94 8.44 -19.82 -2.43
N ASP A 95 7.17 -19.92 -2.06
CA ASP A 95 6.01 -19.97 -2.96
C ASP A 95 5.16 -18.68 -2.92
N VAL A 96 5.25 -17.87 -1.86
CA VAL A 96 4.46 -16.66 -1.66
C VAL A 96 5.39 -15.47 -1.45
N VAL A 97 5.20 -14.41 -2.23
CA VAL A 97 6.02 -13.20 -2.18
C VAL A 97 5.15 -11.98 -1.95
N LEU A 98 5.52 -11.14 -0.98
CA LEU A 98 4.97 -9.82 -0.74
C LEU A 98 5.69 -8.77 -1.59
N GLY A 99 5.04 -7.71 -1.92
CA GLY A 99 5.65 -6.55 -2.56
C GLY A 99 4.59 -5.80 -3.34
N THR A 100 4.94 -4.87 -4.13
CA THR A 100 6.28 -4.36 -4.47
C THR A 100 6.45 -2.87 -4.14
N TYR A 101 5.44 -2.19 -3.67
CA TYR A 101 5.33 -0.72 -3.57
C TYR A 101 5.27 -0.02 -4.93
N GLY A 102 6.23 -0.30 -5.83
CA GLY A 102 6.41 0.41 -7.08
C GLY A 102 5.80 -0.29 -8.30
N SER A 103 4.92 0.39 -9.05
CA SER A 103 4.23 -0.17 -10.21
C SER A 103 5.17 -0.60 -11.34
N THR A 104 6.32 0.08 -11.50
CA THR A 104 7.36 -0.30 -12.46
C THR A 104 8.07 -1.61 -12.11
N ILE A 105 7.96 -2.06 -10.85
CA ILE A 105 8.50 -3.31 -10.34
C ILE A 105 7.42 -4.39 -10.35
N SER A 106 6.17 -4.00 -10.03
CA SER A 106 5.04 -4.92 -9.86
C SER A 106 4.72 -5.72 -11.12
N ALA A 107 4.63 -5.09 -12.29
CA ALA A 107 4.28 -5.79 -13.52
C ALA A 107 5.30 -6.88 -13.89
N PRO A 108 6.63 -6.61 -13.98
CA PRO A 108 7.60 -7.67 -14.23
C PRO A 108 7.70 -8.70 -13.11
N ALA A 109 7.44 -8.31 -11.85
CA ALA A 109 7.38 -9.24 -10.73
C ALA A 109 6.19 -10.20 -10.85
N ALA A 110 5.01 -9.69 -11.21
CA ALA A 110 3.80 -10.50 -11.40
C ALA A 110 3.99 -11.54 -12.51
N ALA A 111 4.50 -11.14 -13.67
CA ALA A 111 4.82 -12.06 -14.76
C ALA A 111 5.83 -13.13 -14.34
N ALA A 112 6.88 -12.74 -13.61
CA ALA A 112 7.87 -13.69 -13.11
C ALA A 112 7.32 -14.64 -12.04
N ALA A 113 6.44 -14.17 -11.16
CA ALA A 113 5.75 -15.01 -10.17
C ALA A 113 4.85 -16.04 -10.86
N ALA A 114 4.00 -15.61 -11.80
CA ALA A 114 3.12 -16.47 -12.57
C ALA A 114 3.90 -17.56 -13.31
N SER A 115 4.97 -17.20 -14.03
CA SER A 115 5.80 -18.17 -14.77
C SER A 115 6.55 -19.15 -13.87
N SER A 116 6.79 -18.80 -12.61
CA SER A 116 7.49 -19.63 -11.61
C SER A 116 6.53 -20.41 -10.71
N GLY A 117 5.21 -20.31 -10.90
CA GLY A 117 4.20 -20.94 -10.04
C GLY A 117 4.20 -20.41 -8.61
N MET A 118 4.51 -19.12 -8.41
CA MET A 118 4.51 -18.43 -7.14
C MET A 118 3.30 -17.49 -7.04
N VAL A 119 2.86 -17.16 -5.84
CA VAL A 119 1.89 -16.09 -5.59
C VAL A 119 2.63 -14.79 -5.33
N LEU A 120 2.29 -13.71 -6.04
CA LEU A 120 2.63 -12.34 -5.69
C LEU A 120 1.45 -11.67 -5.01
N TRP A 121 1.64 -11.29 -3.75
CA TRP A 121 0.70 -10.53 -2.94
C TRP A 121 1.10 -9.06 -2.96
N GLU A 122 0.44 -8.28 -3.83
CA GLU A 122 0.82 -6.89 -4.05
C GLU A 122 0.24 -5.98 -2.97
N THR A 123 1.13 -5.31 -2.22
CA THR A 123 0.76 -4.51 -1.05
C THR A 123 0.61 -3.02 -1.35
N GLY A 124 1.27 -2.48 -2.37
CA GLY A 124 1.34 -1.04 -2.58
C GLY A 124 1.16 -0.55 -4.00
N ALA A 125 1.67 -1.28 -4.99
CA ALA A 125 1.64 -0.83 -6.37
C ALA A 125 0.23 -0.79 -6.96
N VAL A 126 -0.06 0.28 -7.70
CA VAL A 126 -1.40 0.59 -8.24
C VAL A 126 -1.46 0.57 -9.78
N GLY A 127 -0.32 0.36 -10.45
CA GLY A 127 -0.24 0.33 -11.91
C GLY A 127 -0.84 -0.94 -12.52
N LEU A 128 -1.20 -0.86 -13.79
CA LEU A 128 -1.67 -2.03 -14.54
C LEU A 128 -0.58 -3.11 -14.60
N VAL A 129 -1.01 -4.35 -14.54
CA VAL A 129 -0.19 -5.53 -14.82
C VAL A 129 -0.60 -6.12 -16.16
N GLY A 130 0.33 -6.79 -16.85
CA GLY A 130 0.06 -7.42 -18.14
C GLY A 130 -0.82 -8.66 -18.02
N ALA A 131 -1.31 -9.15 -19.15
CA ALA A 131 -2.14 -10.37 -19.21
C ALA A 131 -1.39 -11.62 -18.72
N ASP A 132 -0.05 -11.60 -18.73
CA ASP A 132 0.84 -12.67 -18.27
C ASP A 132 1.06 -12.67 -16.75
N ALA A 133 0.45 -11.74 -16.03
CA ALA A 133 0.60 -11.61 -14.59
C ALA A 133 -0.12 -12.69 -13.76
N GLY A 134 -0.99 -13.51 -14.37
CA GLY A 134 -1.78 -14.50 -13.65
C GLY A 134 -2.77 -13.87 -12.66
N ALA A 135 -3.44 -12.80 -13.08
CA ALA A 135 -4.39 -12.07 -12.24
C ALA A 135 -5.52 -12.97 -11.74
N GLY A 136 -5.75 -12.97 -10.42
CA GLY A 136 -6.73 -13.82 -9.75
C GLY A 136 -6.31 -15.30 -9.58
N GLU A 137 -5.18 -15.71 -10.13
CA GLU A 137 -4.59 -17.05 -9.95
C GLU A 137 -3.33 -17.00 -9.10
N SER A 138 -2.39 -16.14 -9.47
CA SER A 138 -1.08 -15.99 -8.81
C SER A 138 -0.73 -14.54 -8.46
N PHE A 139 -1.49 -13.57 -8.94
CA PHE A 139 -1.37 -12.16 -8.59
C PHE A 139 -2.63 -11.65 -7.91
N PHE A 140 -2.46 -11.06 -6.73
CA PHE A 140 -3.52 -10.48 -5.92
C PHE A 140 -3.11 -9.11 -5.41
N ARG A 141 -3.89 -8.07 -5.74
CA ARG A 141 -3.61 -6.69 -5.32
C ARG A 141 -4.52 -6.26 -4.19
N MET A 142 -3.91 -5.71 -3.14
CA MET A 142 -4.60 -5.24 -1.96
C MET A 142 -5.05 -3.78 -2.08
N ALA A 143 -4.22 -2.94 -2.70
CA ALA A 143 -4.49 -1.52 -2.92
C ALA A 143 -5.49 -1.31 -4.07
N PRO A 144 -6.24 -0.18 -4.12
CA PRO A 144 -7.05 0.17 -5.28
C PRO A 144 -6.17 0.39 -6.51
N MET A 145 -6.72 0.13 -7.70
CA MET A 145 -6.03 0.43 -8.95
C MET A 145 -5.76 1.94 -9.09
N GLY A 146 -4.68 2.28 -9.78
CA GLY A 146 -4.33 3.67 -10.05
C GLY A 146 -5.44 4.44 -10.76
N SER A 147 -6.13 3.82 -11.73
CA SER A 147 -7.29 4.43 -12.38
C SER A 147 -8.41 4.79 -11.38
N SER A 148 -8.60 4.00 -10.31
CA SER A 148 -9.56 4.29 -9.24
C SER A 148 -9.12 5.49 -8.40
N LEU A 149 -7.81 5.65 -8.15
CA LEU A 149 -7.28 6.85 -7.48
C LEU A 149 -7.53 8.11 -8.32
N GLY A 150 -7.26 8.03 -9.63
CA GLY A 150 -7.53 9.14 -10.55
C GLY A 150 -9.00 9.52 -10.60
N ARG A 151 -9.89 8.51 -10.76
CA ARG A 151 -11.34 8.71 -10.74
C ARG A 151 -11.84 9.33 -9.43
N ALA A 152 -11.34 8.84 -8.30
CA ALA A 152 -11.71 9.35 -6.97
C ALA A 152 -11.39 10.84 -6.81
N ALA A 153 -10.25 11.31 -7.33
CA ALA A 153 -9.88 12.71 -7.30
C ALA A 153 -10.87 13.60 -8.06
N VAL A 154 -11.29 13.20 -9.27
CA VAL A 154 -12.27 13.95 -10.07
C VAL A 154 -13.66 13.91 -9.43
N SER A 155 -14.10 12.73 -8.97
CA SER A 155 -15.38 12.56 -8.27
C SER A 155 -15.44 13.42 -7.01
N PHE A 156 -14.39 13.48 -6.23
CA PHE A 156 -14.29 14.34 -5.04
C PHE A 156 -14.51 15.83 -5.40
N VAL A 157 -13.82 16.32 -6.43
CA VAL A 157 -14.00 17.71 -6.84
C VAL A 157 -15.42 17.98 -7.29
N ARG A 158 -15.99 17.11 -8.11
CA ARG A 158 -17.37 17.22 -8.60
C ARG A 158 -18.40 17.17 -7.48
N ASP A 159 -18.30 16.16 -6.62
CA ASP A 159 -19.36 15.80 -5.68
C ASP A 159 -19.27 16.56 -4.35
N ARG A 160 -18.08 17.08 -4.03
CA ARG A 160 -17.84 17.72 -2.73
C ARG A 160 -17.18 19.09 -2.82
N LEU A 161 -16.01 19.19 -3.48
CA LEU A 161 -15.20 20.41 -3.42
C LEU A 161 -15.86 21.57 -4.19
N SER A 162 -16.53 21.31 -5.31
CA SER A 162 -17.20 22.33 -6.10
C SER A 162 -18.23 23.14 -5.30
N GLY A 163 -18.97 22.46 -4.39
CA GLY A 163 -19.91 23.13 -3.49
C GLY A 163 -19.22 24.09 -2.52
N GLU A 164 -18.08 23.69 -1.94
CA GLU A 164 -17.29 24.54 -1.03
C GLU A 164 -16.68 25.74 -1.74
N LEU A 165 -16.31 25.57 -3.02
CA LEU A 165 -15.75 26.63 -3.84
C LEU A 165 -16.82 27.56 -4.44
N GLY A 166 -18.11 27.28 -4.23
CA GLY A 166 -19.21 28.03 -4.81
C GLY A 166 -19.21 28.03 -6.35
N THR A 167 -18.68 26.96 -6.96
CA THR A 167 -18.60 26.84 -8.42
C THR A 167 -19.81 26.08 -8.96
N SER A 168 -20.41 26.62 -10.02
CA SER A 168 -21.46 25.97 -10.80
C SER A 168 -20.98 25.70 -12.22
N GLY A 169 -21.15 24.46 -12.69
CA GLY A 169 -20.76 24.05 -14.04
C GLY A 169 -19.41 23.34 -14.12
N PRO A 170 -19.01 22.91 -15.34
CA PRO A 170 -17.81 22.14 -15.56
C PRO A 170 -16.54 22.90 -15.21
N LEU A 171 -15.62 22.25 -14.48
CA LEU A 171 -14.29 22.77 -14.20
C LEU A 171 -13.29 22.33 -15.28
N ARG A 172 -12.21 23.10 -15.42
CA ARG A 172 -11.13 22.88 -16.37
C ARG A 172 -10.02 22.07 -15.70
N TYR A 173 -9.82 20.83 -16.16
CA TYR A 173 -8.84 19.91 -15.60
C TYR A 173 -7.59 19.83 -16.47
N ALA A 174 -6.42 20.02 -15.88
CA ALA A 174 -5.13 19.61 -16.43
C ALA A 174 -4.62 18.39 -15.66
N VAL A 175 -4.03 17.42 -16.36
CA VAL A 175 -3.50 16.20 -15.77
C VAL A 175 -2.03 16.07 -16.14
N ALA A 176 -1.12 16.22 -15.17
CA ALA A 176 0.31 15.99 -15.33
C ALA A 176 0.68 14.64 -14.67
N TYR A 177 1.43 13.80 -15.37
CA TYR A 177 1.80 12.50 -14.83
C TYR A 177 3.16 12.03 -15.34
N VAL A 178 3.90 11.35 -14.44
CA VAL A 178 5.12 10.64 -14.84
C VAL A 178 4.75 9.55 -15.86
N ASP A 179 5.48 9.50 -16.98
CA ASP A 179 5.17 8.61 -18.09
C ASP A 179 5.73 7.20 -17.88
N ASP A 180 5.19 6.53 -16.86
CA ASP A 180 5.46 5.13 -16.52
C ASP A 180 4.19 4.37 -16.10
N ALA A 181 4.33 3.11 -15.67
CA ALA A 181 3.19 2.26 -15.31
C ALA A 181 2.35 2.85 -14.18
N TYR A 182 2.97 3.55 -13.21
CA TYR A 182 2.28 4.22 -12.12
C TYR A 182 1.53 5.46 -12.62
N GLY A 183 2.26 6.42 -13.16
CA GLY A 183 1.69 7.70 -13.55
C GLY A 183 0.62 7.58 -14.63
N ARG A 184 0.81 6.70 -15.62
CA ARG A 184 -0.21 6.41 -16.65
C ARG A 184 -1.47 5.85 -16.04
N SER A 185 -1.39 4.85 -15.16
CA SER A 185 -2.58 4.24 -14.54
C SER A 185 -3.41 5.29 -13.81
N VAL A 186 -2.77 6.13 -13.01
CA VAL A 186 -3.46 7.13 -12.19
C VAL A 186 -3.90 8.34 -13.01
N GLY A 187 -2.99 8.90 -13.81
CA GLY A 187 -3.24 10.10 -14.60
C GLY A 187 -4.30 9.90 -15.69
N LEU A 188 -4.25 8.77 -16.40
CA LEU A 188 -5.27 8.46 -17.41
C LEU A 188 -6.63 8.17 -16.75
N GLY A 189 -6.68 7.53 -15.58
CA GLY A 189 -7.92 7.35 -14.84
C GLY A 189 -8.58 8.67 -14.44
N ALA A 190 -7.78 9.69 -14.08
CA ALA A 190 -8.30 11.05 -13.83
C ALA A 190 -8.80 11.72 -15.11
N ALA A 191 -8.07 11.60 -16.22
CA ALA A 191 -8.45 12.18 -17.51
C ALA A 191 -9.74 11.54 -18.05
N GLU A 192 -9.87 10.23 -17.97
CA GLU A 192 -11.07 9.49 -18.38
C GLU A 192 -12.29 9.89 -17.56
N GLU A 193 -12.18 9.98 -16.24
CA GLU A 193 -13.29 10.39 -15.39
C GLU A 193 -13.67 11.85 -15.61
N ALA A 194 -12.71 12.75 -15.82
CA ALA A 194 -13.02 14.14 -16.15
C ALA A 194 -13.86 14.21 -17.43
N HIS A 195 -13.50 13.45 -18.46
CA HIS A 195 -14.28 13.38 -19.70
C HIS A 195 -15.66 12.72 -19.46
N ALA A 196 -15.71 11.56 -18.82
CA ALA A 196 -16.94 10.80 -18.58
C ALA A 196 -17.96 11.54 -17.71
N SER A 197 -17.50 12.37 -16.78
CA SER A 197 -18.33 13.18 -15.89
C SER A 197 -18.68 14.57 -16.43
N GLY A 198 -18.36 14.84 -17.70
CA GLY A 198 -18.70 16.12 -18.36
C GLY A 198 -17.85 17.31 -17.90
N GLN A 199 -16.69 17.07 -17.28
CA GLN A 199 -15.72 18.11 -16.97
C GLN A 199 -14.88 18.46 -18.22
N GLN A 200 -14.24 19.63 -18.21
CA GLN A 200 -13.41 20.05 -19.33
C GLN A 200 -11.96 19.60 -19.15
N LEU A 201 -11.55 18.49 -19.76
CA LEU A 201 -10.14 18.14 -19.84
C LEU A 201 -9.42 19.09 -20.80
N VAL A 202 -8.59 20.01 -20.28
CA VAL A 202 -7.88 21.03 -21.07
C VAL A 202 -6.48 20.60 -21.48
N GLY A 203 -5.96 19.50 -20.97
CA GLY A 203 -4.70 18.91 -21.40
C GLY A 203 -4.22 17.78 -20.52
N THR A 204 -3.46 16.87 -21.13
CA THR A 204 -2.68 15.84 -20.45
C THR A 204 -1.21 16.09 -20.73
N PHE A 205 -0.37 16.05 -19.70
CA PHE A 205 1.03 16.43 -19.71
C PHE A 205 1.90 15.28 -19.20
N PRO A 206 2.15 14.24 -20.03
CA PRO A 206 3.08 13.18 -19.66
C PRO A 206 4.49 13.73 -19.62
N TYR A 207 5.29 13.30 -18.62
CA TYR A 207 6.69 13.71 -18.53
C TYR A 207 7.59 12.55 -18.10
N SER A 208 8.86 12.61 -18.54
CA SER A 208 9.89 11.73 -18.02
C SER A 208 10.57 12.37 -16.82
N VAL A 209 10.77 11.62 -15.74
CA VAL A 209 11.54 12.10 -14.59
C VAL A 209 12.98 12.46 -14.97
N ARG A 210 13.56 11.68 -15.91
CA ARG A 210 14.88 11.99 -16.44
C ARG A 210 14.81 13.21 -17.37
N GLY A 211 15.45 14.30 -16.94
CA GLY A 211 15.46 15.56 -17.71
C GLY A 211 14.18 16.38 -17.57
N LEU A 212 13.41 16.17 -16.49
CA LEU A 212 12.24 17.01 -16.19
C LEU A 212 12.67 18.48 -16.04
N ASP A 213 12.10 19.35 -16.88
CA ASP A 213 12.04 20.80 -16.68
C ASP A 213 10.66 21.12 -16.08
N ALA A 214 10.61 21.22 -14.74
CA ALA A 214 9.36 21.46 -14.01
C ALA A 214 8.77 22.85 -14.32
N GLU A 215 9.61 23.86 -14.56
CA GLU A 215 9.17 25.21 -14.90
C GLU A 215 8.52 25.26 -16.28
N GLU A 216 9.11 24.58 -17.28
CA GLU A 216 8.54 24.50 -18.64
C GLU A 216 7.23 23.68 -18.64
N LEU A 217 7.18 22.57 -17.91
CA LEU A 217 5.98 21.76 -17.80
C LEU A 217 4.83 22.57 -17.18
N ILE A 218 5.08 23.27 -16.08
CA ILE A 218 4.05 24.09 -15.42
C ILE A 218 3.67 25.32 -16.28
N ARG A 219 4.58 25.90 -17.03
CA ARG A 219 4.26 26.95 -18.01
C ARG A 219 3.29 26.44 -19.09
N SER A 220 3.52 25.23 -19.59
CA SER A 220 2.63 24.58 -20.56
C SER A 220 1.24 24.28 -19.95
N VAL A 221 1.19 23.84 -18.70
CA VAL A 221 -0.06 23.66 -17.95
C VAL A 221 -0.79 25.00 -17.80
N ALA A 222 -0.09 26.05 -17.35
CA ALA A 222 -0.66 27.38 -17.12
C ALA A 222 -1.28 27.98 -18.37
N ALA A 223 -0.69 27.77 -19.56
CA ALA A 223 -1.21 28.21 -20.83
C ALA A 223 -2.63 27.69 -21.14
N THR A 224 -3.00 26.53 -20.57
CA THR A 224 -4.35 25.97 -20.71
C THR A 224 -5.37 26.57 -19.71
N ARG A 225 -4.93 27.41 -18.78
CA ARG A 225 -5.76 28.02 -17.73
C ARG A 225 -6.67 27.01 -17.00
N PRO A 226 -6.11 26.00 -16.32
CA PRO A 226 -6.90 25.02 -15.60
C PRO A 226 -7.48 25.60 -14.30
N ASP A 227 -8.63 25.10 -13.87
CA ASP A 227 -9.17 25.28 -12.51
C ASP A 227 -8.57 24.27 -11.53
N VAL A 228 -8.34 23.04 -12.02
CA VAL A 228 -7.84 21.92 -11.24
C VAL A 228 -6.62 21.33 -11.93
N LEU A 229 -5.54 21.16 -11.19
CA LEU A 229 -4.37 20.42 -11.64
C LEU A 229 -4.27 19.10 -10.84
N PHE A 230 -4.33 18.00 -11.59
CA PHE A 230 -4.03 16.68 -11.06
C PHE A 230 -2.58 16.30 -11.38
N VAL A 231 -1.84 15.80 -10.37
CA VAL A 231 -0.40 15.47 -10.49
C VAL A 231 -0.14 14.05 -10.01
N SER A 232 0.25 13.16 -10.90
CA SER A 232 0.78 11.86 -10.53
C SER A 232 2.31 11.85 -10.68
N ALA A 233 3.01 11.88 -9.56
CA ALA A 233 4.45 12.11 -9.47
C ALA A 233 5.08 11.26 -8.36
N TYR A 234 6.39 11.04 -8.42
CA TYR A 234 7.17 10.60 -7.26
C TYR A 234 7.54 11.79 -6.38
N LEU A 235 8.24 11.55 -5.28
CA LEU A 235 8.51 12.58 -4.29
C LEU A 235 9.24 13.79 -4.87
N ASP A 236 10.39 13.57 -5.50
CA ASP A 236 11.28 14.65 -5.95
C ASP A 236 10.68 15.48 -7.08
N ASP A 237 10.09 14.81 -8.08
CA ASP A 237 9.44 15.48 -9.19
C ASP A 237 8.13 16.16 -8.74
N GLY A 238 7.37 15.57 -7.82
CA GLY A 238 6.20 16.23 -7.22
C GLY A 238 6.56 17.51 -6.46
N ILE A 239 7.66 17.49 -5.69
CA ILE A 239 8.19 18.71 -5.03
C ILE A 239 8.61 19.75 -6.05
N ALA A 240 9.33 19.36 -7.12
CA ALA A 240 9.77 20.27 -8.17
C ALA A 240 8.59 20.90 -8.89
N LEU A 241 7.59 20.11 -9.28
CA LEU A 241 6.37 20.60 -9.93
C LEU A 241 5.59 21.55 -9.02
N ARG A 242 5.47 21.27 -7.71
CA ARG A 242 4.80 22.18 -6.79
C ARG A 242 5.55 23.48 -6.61
N LYS A 243 6.87 23.47 -6.50
CA LYS A 243 7.69 24.67 -6.46
C LYS A 243 7.50 25.54 -7.72
N ALA A 244 7.44 24.92 -8.90
CA ALA A 244 7.18 25.59 -10.17
C ALA A 244 5.76 26.19 -10.21
N GLN A 245 4.73 25.53 -9.67
CA GLN A 245 3.38 26.10 -9.54
C GLN A 245 3.41 27.40 -8.71
N VAL A 246 4.11 27.37 -7.57
CA VAL A 246 4.23 28.53 -6.67
C VAL A 246 5.02 29.66 -7.32
N SER A 247 6.20 29.36 -7.90
CA SER A 247 7.08 30.37 -8.50
C SER A 247 6.42 31.11 -9.66
N GLN A 248 5.56 30.42 -10.42
CA GLN A 248 4.84 31.00 -11.55
C GLN A 248 3.48 31.61 -11.16
N GLY A 249 3.10 31.54 -9.89
CA GLY A 249 1.82 32.06 -9.41
C GLY A 249 0.62 31.38 -10.08
N LEU A 250 0.70 30.08 -10.34
CA LEU A 250 -0.38 29.34 -11.00
C LEU A 250 -1.64 29.33 -10.12
N ASN A 251 -2.65 30.08 -10.54
CA ASN A 251 -3.91 30.22 -9.80
C ASN A 251 -4.82 29.04 -10.07
N LEU A 252 -4.96 28.14 -9.10
CA LEU A 252 -5.79 26.94 -9.16
C LEU A 252 -6.87 26.98 -8.07
N LYS A 253 -8.04 26.42 -8.37
CA LYS A 253 -9.06 26.13 -7.36
C LYS A 253 -8.70 24.89 -6.54
N ALA A 254 -8.01 23.92 -7.18
CA ALA A 254 -7.49 22.74 -6.50
C ALA A 254 -6.22 22.21 -7.16
N SER A 255 -5.26 21.75 -6.36
CA SER A 255 -4.15 20.92 -6.80
C SER A 255 -4.21 19.59 -6.02
N ILE A 256 -4.29 18.48 -6.77
CA ILE A 256 -4.50 17.14 -6.23
C ILE A 256 -3.36 16.27 -6.71
N GLY A 257 -2.60 15.73 -5.78
CA GLY A 257 -1.55 14.76 -6.10
C GLY A 257 -1.94 13.33 -5.74
N THR A 258 -0.94 12.47 -5.65
CA THR A 258 -1.13 11.05 -5.35
C THR A 258 -0.06 10.48 -4.42
N SER A 259 -0.22 9.24 -4.05
CA SER A 259 0.47 8.46 -3.02
C SER A 259 1.98 8.64 -2.94
N SER A 260 2.69 8.57 -4.07
CA SER A 260 4.16 8.57 -4.08
C SER A 260 4.79 9.96 -3.95
N SER A 261 3.97 11.02 -3.80
CA SER A 261 4.42 12.40 -3.63
C SER A 261 3.61 13.14 -2.57
N TYR A 262 2.41 13.63 -2.91
CA TYR A 262 1.60 14.53 -2.07
C TYR A 262 1.14 13.88 -0.75
N CYS A 263 1.11 12.56 -0.65
CA CYS A 263 0.79 11.87 0.60
C CYS A 263 1.98 11.70 1.54
N MET A 264 3.20 11.96 1.08
CA MET A 264 4.40 11.70 1.89
C MET A 264 4.68 12.85 2.87
N PRO A 265 4.97 12.57 4.15
CA PRO A 265 5.37 13.62 5.11
C PRO A 265 6.58 14.44 4.63
N SER A 266 7.53 13.81 3.93
CA SER A 266 8.69 14.47 3.33
C SER A 266 8.33 15.49 2.24
N PHE A 267 7.18 15.33 1.56
CA PHE A 267 6.67 16.32 0.60
C PHE A 267 6.32 17.63 1.30
N ALA A 268 5.51 17.57 2.35
CA ALA A 268 5.16 18.76 3.11
C ALA A 268 6.35 19.35 3.87
N ALA A 269 7.26 18.51 4.40
CA ALA A 269 8.48 18.98 5.04
C ALA A 269 9.37 19.79 4.09
N ALA A 270 9.43 19.40 2.79
CA ALA A 270 10.22 20.11 1.77
C ALA A 270 9.58 21.40 1.27
N LEU A 271 8.25 21.52 1.37
CA LEU A 271 7.46 22.63 0.80
C LEU A 271 6.97 23.62 1.87
N GLY A 272 6.91 23.19 3.14
CA GLY A 272 6.38 24.02 4.22
C GLY A 272 4.95 24.49 3.94
N PRO A 273 4.66 25.81 4.10
CA PRO A 273 3.31 26.34 3.87
C PRO A 273 2.74 26.07 2.47
N ALA A 274 3.60 25.90 1.46
CA ALA A 274 3.15 25.64 0.09
C ALA A 274 2.50 24.24 -0.08
N ALA A 275 2.57 23.36 0.91
CA ALA A 275 1.82 22.11 0.92
C ALA A 275 0.40 22.26 1.48
N VAL A 276 0.14 23.27 2.32
CA VAL A 276 -1.13 23.44 3.02
C VAL A 276 -2.25 23.77 2.04
N GLY A 277 -3.40 23.12 2.21
CA GLY A 277 -4.54 23.24 1.30
C GLY A 277 -4.53 22.27 0.12
N LEU A 278 -3.39 21.62 -0.16
CA LEU A 278 -3.31 20.63 -1.23
C LEU A 278 -4.06 19.35 -0.87
N PHE A 279 -4.54 18.66 -1.89
CA PHE A 279 -5.21 17.38 -1.78
C PHE A 279 -4.33 16.24 -2.33
N ALA A 280 -4.63 15.02 -1.89
CA ALA A 280 -4.01 13.82 -2.44
C ALA A 280 -5.02 12.68 -2.49
N SER A 281 -5.05 11.96 -3.61
CA SER A 281 -5.82 10.73 -3.77
C SER A 281 -4.94 9.53 -3.47
N ASP A 282 -5.35 8.70 -2.52
CA ASP A 282 -4.61 7.48 -2.13
C ASP A 282 -5.50 6.45 -1.45
N LYS A 283 -4.86 5.43 -0.92
CA LYS A 283 -5.41 4.41 -0.03
C LYS A 283 -5.79 5.03 1.33
N PRO A 284 -6.63 4.40 2.15
CA PRO A 284 -7.04 4.92 3.46
C PRO A 284 -5.96 4.75 4.55
N ASP A 285 -4.69 4.82 4.18
CA ASP A 285 -3.53 4.55 5.05
C ASP A 285 -2.99 5.82 5.73
N GLY A 286 -3.85 6.78 6.04
CA GLY A 286 -3.49 8.09 6.57
C GLY A 286 -2.86 8.09 7.98
N GLN A 287 -2.29 9.23 8.35
CA GLN A 287 -1.87 9.48 9.73
C GLN A 287 -3.05 9.37 10.70
N GLU A 288 -4.21 9.88 10.27
CA GLU A 288 -5.47 9.76 10.99
C GLU A 288 -6.32 8.66 10.33
N ILE A 289 -6.79 7.73 11.15
CA ILE A 289 -7.75 6.70 10.76
C ILE A 289 -9.03 6.94 11.56
N ARG A 290 -10.17 6.76 10.91
CA ARG A 290 -11.45 6.79 11.58
C ARG A 290 -11.64 5.50 12.40
N VAL A 291 -11.10 5.51 13.63
CA VAL A 291 -11.01 4.32 14.50
C VAL A 291 -12.38 3.77 14.87
N ASP A 292 -13.39 4.64 15.07
CA ASP A 292 -14.77 4.27 15.36
C ASP A 292 -15.47 3.51 14.22
N ALA A 293 -14.95 3.60 12.99
CA ALA A 293 -15.44 2.83 11.84
C ALA A 293 -14.77 1.46 11.71
N LEU A 294 -13.74 1.17 12.49
CA LEU A 294 -13.09 -0.13 12.50
C LEU A 294 -13.85 -1.14 13.36
N SER A 295 -13.82 -2.41 12.96
CA SER A 295 -14.21 -3.51 13.84
C SER A 295 -13.33 -3.55 15.09
N PRO A 296 -13.79 -4.16 16.22
CA PRO A 296 -12.95 -4.30 17.41
C PRO A 296 -11.57 -4.94 17.09
N GLN A 297 -11.55 -5.95 16.24
CA GLN A 297 -10.30 -6.59 15.80
C GLN A 297 -9.41 -5.62 14.98
N GLY A 298 -9.99 -4.82 14.09
CA GLY A 298 -9.26 -3.81 13.33
C GLY A 298 -8.64 -2.74 14.23
N GLN A 299 -9.39 -2.30 15.26
CA GLN A 299 -8.90 -1.36 16.28
C GLN A 299 -7.70 -1.91 17.05
N ASP A 300 -7.79 -3.15 17.54
CA ASP A 300 -6.72 -3.82 18.29
C ASP A 300 -5.45 -3.96 17.44
N VAL A 301 -5.60 -4.39 16.18
CA VAL A 301 -4.47 -4.56 15.24
C VAL A 301 -3.83 -3.21 14.93
N LEU A 302 -4.62 -2.16 14.68
CA LEU A 302 -4.10 -0.81 14.44
C LEU A 302 -3.34 -0.26 15.66
N ALA A 303 -3.93 -0.40 16.85
CA ALA A 303 -3.31 0.07 18.10
C ALA A 303 -1.98 -0.63 18.37
N TRP A 304 -1.94 -1.96 18.21
CA TRP A 304 -0.72 -2.75 18.35
C TRP A 304 0.34 -2.30 17.32
N GLY A 305 -0.02 -2.19 16.04
CA GLY A 305 0.89 -1.82 14.96
C GLY A 305 1.52 -0.45 15.20
N ARG A 306 0.72 0.56 15.56
CA ARG A 306 1.21 1.92 15.86
C ARG A 306 2.15 1.94 17.08
N ALA A 307 1.80 1.21 18.14
CA ALA A 307 2.64 1.13 19.33
C ALA A 307 3.99 0.44 19.02
N ARG A 308 3.95 -0.66 18.29
CA ARG A 308 5.14 -1.42 17.92
C ARG A 308 6.03 -0.64 16.94
N PHE A 309 5.45 0.05 15.97
CA PHE A 309 6.21 0.91 15.05
C PHE A 309 6.97 2.00 15.81
N ARG A 310 6.32 2.71 16.74
CA ARG A 310 6.99 3.70 17.58
C ARG A 310 8.10 3.07 18.42
N GLN A 311 7.92 1.87 18.94
CA GLN A 311 8.93 1.16 19.69
C GLN A 311 10.20 0.90 18.86
N HIS A 312 10.03 0.45 17.60
CA HIS A 312 11.14 0.11 16.71
C HIS A 312 11.79 1.33 16.07
N HIS A 313 11.00 2.29 15.61
CA HIS A 313 11.48 3.37 14.74
C HIS A 313 11.57 4.74 15.45
N LYS A 314 11.09 4.86 16.70
CA LYS A 314 11.02 6.13 17.46
C LYS A 314 10.28 7.25 16.73
N ALA A 315 9.36 6.88 15.84
CA ALA A 315 8.55 7.75 15.00
C ALA A 315 7.13 7.21 14.88
N ASP A 316 6.20 8.04 14.45
CA ASP A 316 4.84 7.59 14.12
C ASP A 316 4.84 6.78 12.82
N MET A 317 3.91 5.83 12.75
CA MET A 317 3.73 5.00 11.56
C MET A 317 3.32 5.87 10.36
N THR A 318 4.11 5.79 9.31
CA THR A 318 3.83 6.52 8.07
C THR A 318 2.69 5.86 7.26
N PRO A 319 2.08 6.58 6.31
CA PRO A 319 1.10 5.99 5.41
C PRO A 319 1.60 4.74 4.68
N ALA A 320 2.82 4.79 4.13
CA ALA A 320 3.40 3.63 3.45
C ALA A 320 3.63 2.45 4.41
N ALA A 321 4.07 2.71 5.64
CA ALA A 321 4.22 1.67 6.67
C ALA A 321 2.86 1.06 7.05
N LEU A 322 1.80 1.88 7.18
CA LEU A 322 0.46 1.36 7.47
C LEU A 322 -0.08 0.53 6.29
N SER A 323 0.16 0.94 5.04
CA SER A 323 -0.18 0.16 3.85
C SER A 323 0.47 -1.22 3.90
N GLY A 324 1.80 -1.26 4.06
CA GLY A 324 2.54 -2.51 4.19
C GLY A 324 2.04 -3.39 5.33
N PHE A 325 1.73 -2.78 6.49
CA PHE A 325 1.21 -3.49 7.65
C PHE A 325 -0.19 -4.06 7.40
N ALA A 326 -1.15 -3.23 6.95
CA ALA A 326 -2.54 -3.64 6.75
C ALA A 326 -2.67 -4.70 5.65
N ASN A 327 -1.98 -4.48 4.53
CA ASN A 327 -2.08 -5.35 3.36
C ASN A 327 -1.33 -6.67 3.56
N THR A 328 -0.24 -6.67 4.31
CA THR A 328 0.42 -7.92 4.74
C THR A 328 -0.40 -8.63 5.80
N TRP A 329 -1.05 -7.90 6.73
CA TRP A 329 -1.93 -8.49 7.73
C TRP A 329 -3.10 -9.24 7.10
N ALA A 330 -3.66 -8.75 5.99
CA ALA A 330 -4.67 -9.47 5.22
C ALA A 330 -4.18 -10.87 4.80
N LEU A 331 -2.90 -11.00 4.40
CA LEU A 331 -2.31 -12.30 4.07
C LEU A 331 -2.04 -13.13 5.32
N VAL A 332 -1.17 -12.64 6.23
CA VAL A 332 -0.64 -13.47 7.32
C VAL A 332 -1.64 -13.67 8.46
N GLY A 333 -2.57 -12.75 8.65
CA GLY A 333 -3.60 -12.80 9.69
C GLY A 333 -4.89 -13.50 9.27
N HIS A 334 -5.15 -13.61 7.96
CA HIS A 334 -6.44 -14.15 7.49
C HIS A 334 -6.29 -15.20 6.39
N VAL A 335 -5.55 -14.92 5.31
CA VAL A 335 -5.48 -15.83 4.15
C VAL A 335 -4.60 -17.05 4.45
N LEU A 336 -3.40 -16.88 5.01
CA LEU A 336 -2.53 -18.01 5.37
C LEU A 336 -3.16 -18.94 6.43
N PRO A 337 -3.81 -18.43 7.50
CA PRO A 337 -4.55 -19.29 8.42
C PRO A 337 -5.66 -20.10 7.73
N ALA A 338 -6.39 -19.51 6.79
CA ALA A 338 -7.43 -20.20 6.03
C ALA A 338 -6.87 -21.23 5.04
N ALA A 339 -5.70 -20.95 4.45
CA ALA A 339 -4.98 -21.89 3.60
C ALA A 339 -4.35 -23.05 4.39
N GLY A 340 -3.99 -22.82 5.66
CA GLY A 340 -3.21 -23.76 6.48
C GLY A 340 -1.82 -24.07 5.92
N SER A 341 -1.32 -23.24 5.00
CA SER A 341 -0.14 -23.53 4.18
C SER A 341 0.43 -22.23 3.60
N VAL A 342 1.70 -22.29 3.17
CA VAL A 342 2.34 -21.24 2.34
C VAL A 342 2.55 -21.68 0.89
N ARG A 343 1.96 -22.80 0.46
CA ARG A 343 2.06 -23.27 -0.92
C ARG A 343 1.16 -22.43 -1.83
N ALA A 344 1.67 -22.08 -3.00
CA ALA A 344 0.98 -21.17 -3.92
C ALA A 344 -0.47 -21.58 -4.26
N PRO A 345 -0.78 -22.86 -4.60
CA PRO A 345 -2.16 -23.23 -4.96
C PRO A 345 -3.15 -23.07 -3.79
N GLU A 346 -2.75 -23.47 -2.57
CA GLU A 346 -3.59 -23.38 -1.37
C GLU A 346 -3.82 -21.92 -0.97
N VAL A 347 -2.76 -21.08 -1.04
CA VAL A 347 -2.86 -19.66 -0.75
C VAL A 347 -3.74 -18.94 -1.78
N ALA A 348 -3.58 -19.23 -3.07
CA ALA A 348 -4.43 -18.67 -4.12
C ALA A 348 -5.91 -19.07 -3.96
N ALA A 349 -6.18 -20.32 -3.59
CA ALA A 349 -7.54 -20.76 -3.30
C ALA A 349 -8.14 -20.03 -2.11
N ALA A 350 -7.40 -19.93 -0.99
CA ALA A 350 -7.83 -19.20 0.21
C ALA A 350 -8.03 -17.71 -0.06
N ALA A 351 -7.14 -17.07 -0.86
CA ALA A 351 -7.26 -15.68 -1.23
C ALA A 351 -8.60 -15.34 -1.90
N ARG A 352 -9.08 -16.22 -2.78
CA ARG A 352 -10.39 -16.06 -3.44
C ARG A 352 -11.59 -16.33 -2.53
N MET A 353 -11.39 -17.13 -1.46
CA MET A 353 -12.49 -17.53 -0.56
C MET A 353 -12.64 -16.59 0.63
N VAL A 354 -11.55 -16.05 1.16
CA VAL A 354 -11.58 -15.17 2.34
C VAL A 354 -12.23 -13.85 1.97
N LYS A 355 -13.29 -13.49 2.72
CA LYS A 355 -13.99 -12.22 2.59
C LYS A 355 -13.97 -11.52 3.95
N LEU A 356 -13.51 -10.28 3.97
CA LEU A 356 -13.47 -9.43 5.16
C LEU A 356 -14.30 -8.18 4.92
N ASP A 357 -15.19 -7.85 5.83
CA ASP A 357 -15.98 -6.62 5.72
C ASP A 357 -15.11 -5.37 5.89
N GLY A 358 -15.58 -4.24 5.38
CA GLY A 358 -14.96 -2.94 5.61
C GLY A 358 -14.75 -2.71 7.11
N GLY A 359 -13.63 -2.09 7.47
CA GLY A 359 -13.24 -1.88 8.86
C GLY A 359 -12.53 -3.07 9.53
N THR A 360 -12.42 -4.23 8.88
CA THR A 360 -11.72 -5.39 9.47
C THR A 360 -10.20 -5.22 9.40
N LEU A 361 -9.68 -4.66 8.33
CA LEU A 361 -8.26 -4.34 8.24
C LEU A 361 -7.93 -3.05 8.99
N PRO A 362 -6.70 -2.90 9.53
CA PRO A 362 -6.35 -1.78 10.41
C PRO A 362 -6.36 -0.41 9.70
N ASN A 363 -6.39 -0.36 8.37
CA ASN A 363 -6.58 0.86 7.58
C ASN A 363 -8.04 1.15 7.23
N GLY A 364 -8.99 0.34 7.69
CA GLY A 364 -10.42 0.49 7.41
C GLY A 364 -10.90 -0.23 6.16
N ALA A 365 -10.02 -0.81 5.35
CA ALA A 365 -10.40 -1.61 4.21
C ALA A 365 -11.00 -2.97 4.63
N GLY A 366 -11.56 -3.65 3.65
CA GLY A 366 -11.94 -5.07 3.71
C GLY A 366 -11.14 -5.89 2.70
N LEU A 367 -11.57 -7.13 2.48
CA LEU A 367 -10.97 -8.04 1.52
C LEU A 367 -12.07 -8.76 0.72
N ASP A 368 -11.98 -8.66 -0.60
CA ASP A 368 -12.78 -9.43 -1.55
C ASP A 368 -12.02 -9.51 -2.88
N LEU A 369 -11.16 -10.51 -3.00
CA LEU A 369 -10.33 -10.67 -4.19
C LEU A 369 -11.10 -11.35 -5.32
N ALA A 370 -11.06 -10.75 -6.50
CA ALA A 370 -11.68 -11.30 -7.69
C ALA A 370 -10.89 -12.50 -8.23
N GLY A 371 -11.60 -13.54 -8.64
CA GLY A 371 -11.01 -14.70 -9.30
C GLY A 371 -10.57 -14.40 -10.75
N PRO A 372 -9.98 -15.38 -11.44
CA PRO A 372 -9.58 -15.20 -12.83
C PRO A 372 -10.78 -15.11 -13.79
N GLY A 373 -10.54 -14.58 -15.00
CA GLY A 373 -11.52 -14.55 -16.07
C GLY A 373 -12.59 -13.45 -15.98
N VAL A 374 -12.37 -12.45 -15.10
CA VAL A 374 -13.18 -11.23 -15.01
C VAL A 374 -12.30 -9.99 -15.18
N ASP A 375 -12.90 -8.84 -15.49
CA ASP A 375 -12.14 -7.60 -15.79
C ASP A 375 -11.30 -7.10 -14.61
N ASP A 376 -11.74 -7.34 -13.38
CA ASP A 376 -11.07 -6.98 -12.15
C ASP A 376 -10.31 -8.16 -11.49
N ALA A 377 -9.95 -9.18 -12.27
CA ALA A 377 -9.23 -10.36 -11.76
C ALA A 377 -8.01 -9.98 -10.93
N GLY A 378 -7.89 -10.59 -9.74
CA GLY A 378 -6.81 -10.33 -8.78
C GLY A 378 -6.95 -9.03 -7.97
N GLU A 379 -7.93 -8.18 -8.30
CA GLU A 379 -8.14 -6.92 -7.59
C GLU A 379 -9.01 -7.12 -6.33
N ASN A 380 -8.71 -6.33 -5.30
CA ASN A 380 -9.53 -6.27 -4.10
C ASN A 380 -10.73 -5.35 -4.32
N ARG A 381 -11.93 -5.90 -4.49
CA ARG A 381 -13.19 -5.16 -4.66
C ARG A 381 -13.58 -4.30 -3.45
N ARG A 382 -12.97 -4.55 -2.30
CA ARG A 382 -13.13 -3.76 -1.07
C ARG A 382 -11.96 -2.81 -0.80
N ALA A 383 -11.07 -2.64 -1.78
CA ALA A 383 -10.09 -1.58 -1.76
C ALA A 383 -10.77 -0.22 -1.92
N VAL A 384 -10.32 0.76 -1.15
CA VAL A 384 -10.94 2.08 -1.11
C VAL A 384 -9.93 3.14 -1.52
N SER A 385 -10.38 4.09 -2.36
CA SER A 385 -9.66 5.32 -2.65
C SER A 385 -10.21 6.43 -1.76
N VAL A 386 -9.33 7.18 -1.11
CA VAL A 386 -9.71 8.32 -0.26
C VAL A 386 -9.01 9.59 -0.74
N ILE A 387 -9.55 10.74 -0.33
CA ILE A 387 -8.91 12.04 -0.55
C ILE A 387 -8.44 12.59 0.79
N TRP A 388 -7.17 12.91 0.84
CA TRP A 388 -6.53 13.58 1.95
C TRP A 388 -6.37 15.06 1.66
N GLN A 389 -6.33 15.86 2.73
CA GLN A 389 -5.99 17.27 2.68
C GLN A 389 -4.87 17.57 3.65
N TRP A 390 -3.86 18.30 3.22
CA TRP A 390 -2.92 18.93 4.12
C TRP A 390 -3.59 20.10 4.86
N VAL A 391 -3.97 19.87 6.11
CA VAL A 391 -4.63 20.91 6.93
C VAL A 391 -3.61 21.82 7.62
N ASP A 392 -2.40 21.34 7.79
CA ASP A 392 -1.20 22.09 8.15
C ASP A 392 0.05 21.36 7.64
N VAL A 393 1.25 21.88 7.87
CA VAL A 393 2.54 21.33 7.37
C VAL A 393 2.90 19.96 7.96
N ARG A 394 2.19 19.47 8.97
CA ARG A 394 2.47 18.20 9.65
C ARG A 394 1.27 17.25 9.68
N THR A 395 0.09 17.74 9.32
CA THR A 395 -1.16 17.00 9.51
C THR A 395 -1.90 16.84 8.21
N GLN A 396 -2.15 15.59 7.86
CA GLN A 396 -3.05 15.18 6.80
C GLN A 396 -4.34 14.66 7.43
N ALA A 397 -5.47 15.03 6.85
CA ALA A 397 -6.77 14.49 7.24
C ALA A 397 -7.44 13.86 6.03
N VAL A 398 -8.12 12.73 6.21
CA VAL A 398 -9.02 12.19 5.21
C VAL A 398 -10.29 13.05 5.22
N VAL A 399 -10.64 13.61 4.06
CA VAL A 399 -11.79 14.51 3.91
C VAL A 399 -12.91 13.92 3.03
N TRP A 400 -12.63 12.81 2.32
CA TRP A 400 -13.58 12.12 1.47
C TRP A 400 -13.13 10.66 1.20
N PRO A 401 -14.03 9.68 1.01
CA PRO A 401 -15.49 9.79 1.17
C PRO A 401 -15.90 9.89 2.66
N PRO A 402 -17.16 10.28 2.96
CA PRO A 402 -17.60 10.50 4.34
C PRO A 402 -17.38 9.33 5.30
N ALA A 403 -17.46 8.09 4.79
CA ALA A 403 -17.23 6.89 5.59
C ALA A 403 -15.81 6.79 6.17
N PHE A 404 -14.82 7.40 5.52
CA PHE A 404 -13.41 7.41 5.92
C PHE A 404 -12.93 8.76 6.44
N ALA A 405 -13.77 9.82 6.30
CA ALA A 405 -13.37 11.16 6.68
C ALA A 405 -13.05 11.24 8.18
N THR A 406 -11.88 11.77 8.51
CA THR A 406 -11.41 12.00 9.89
C THR A 406 -11.66 13.43 10.33
N ARG A 407 -11.75 14.35 9.39
CA ARG A 407 -12.06 15.78 9.61
C ARG A 407 -12.95 16.32 8.50
N PRO A 408 -13.68 17.42 8.75
CA PRO A 408 -14.38 18.13 7.69
C PRO A 408 -13.36 18.74 6.70
N LEU A 409 -13.79 18.84 5.44
CA LEU A 409 -13.06 19.57 4.41
C LEU A 409 -12.87 21.04 4.83
N GLN A 410 -11.67 21.57 4.66
CA GLN A 410 -11.33 22.95 4.95
C GLN A 410 -11.12 23.73 3.64
N ALA A 411 -11.77 24.87 3.51
CA ALA A 411 -11.53 25.79 2.39
C ALA A 411 -10.23 26.59 2.65
N ILE A 412 -9.09 25.96 2.39
CA ILE A 412 -7.77 26.58 2.52
C ILE A 412 -7.32 27.05 1.15
N PRO A 413 -7.09 28.36 0.93
CA PRO A 413 -6.54 28.88 -0.33
C PRO A 413 -5.18 28.24 -0.63
N ILE A 414 -4.98 27.82 -1.86
CA ILE A 414 -3.69 27.29 -2.32
C ILE A 414 -2.77 28.47 -2.60
N GLN A 415 -1.62 28.50 -1.91
CA GLN A 415 -0.61 29.55 -2.09
C GLN A 415 0.24 29.33 -3.35
#